data_63576556214541d6bdb128d04de4642d
#
_entry.id   63576556214541d6bdb128d04de4642d
#
_cell.length_a   1.000
_cell.length_b   1.000
_cell.length_c   1.000
_cell.angle_alpha   90.00
_cell.angle_beta   90.00
_cell.angle_gamma   90.00
#
_symmetry.space_group_name_H-M   'P 1'
#
loop_
_entity.id
_entity.type
_entity.pdbx_description
1 polymer ?
#
loop_
_entity_poly.entity_id
_entity_poly.type
_entity_poly.pdbx_seq_one_letter_code
_entity_poly.pdbx_strand_id
1 'polypeptide(L)'
;MRLSSTKLGVIIIVVGLTMCYTKAWSADWKEFAEATSGIFYYDKAGVTSPSKGFFKAWIHNTTKHETSLIEIDCKEKNYRVLDVIEYDGGRIKARYDYRDNTNWLDITQKSVPEPLHSILCP
;
A
#
# COMPACT_ATOMS: atom_id res chain seq x y z
N MET A 1 25.44 -39.02 0.43
CA MET A 1 25.12 -38.26 0.20
C MET A 1 24.83 -37.80 -0.12
N ARG A 2 24.79 -38.03 0.41
CA ARG A 2 24.43 -37.23 0.34
C ARG A 2 24.30 -36.53 -0.04
N LEU A 3 24.18 -36.46 0.05
CA LEU A 3 24.06 -35.47 -0.27
C LEU A 3 23.95 -34.94 -0.32
N SER A 4 24.16 -35.88 0.00
CA SER A 4 24.06 -35.34 0.11
C SER A 4 24.17 -34.38 0.11
N SER A 5 24.57 -34.25 0.44
CA SER A 5 25.02 -32.93 0.73
C SER A 5 24.94 -32.01 -0.47
N THR A 6 25.32 -32.48 -1.60
CA THR A 6 25.16 -31.75 -2.85
C THR A 6 23.69 -31.48 -3.14
N LYS A 7 22.88 -32.42 -2.88
CA LYS A 7 21.45 -32.23 -3.04
C LYS A 7 20.93 -31.11 -2.14
N LEU A 8 21.51 -31.05 -0.99
CA LEU A 8 21.14 -29.99 -0.04
C LEU A 8 21.46 -28.64 -0.62
N GLY A 9 22.60 -28.47 -1.24
CA GLY A 9 22.96 -27.20 -1.83
C GLY A 9 22.00 -26.77 -2.90
N VAL A 10 21.59 -27.67 -3.75
CA VAL A 10 20.62 -27.35 -4.81
C VAL A 10 19.30 -26.91 -4.25
N ILE A 11 18.80 -27.61 -3.26
CA ILE A 11 17.54 -27.29 -2.63
C ILE A 11 17.58 -25.88 -2.02
N ILE A 12 18.67 -25.55 -1.37
CA ILE A 12 18.84 -24.26 -0.77
C ILE A 12 18.76 -23.15 -1.80
N ILE A 13 19.37 -23.35 -2.95
CA ILE A 13 19.35 -22.35 -4.02
C ILE A 13 17.93 -22.08 -4.48
N VAL A 14 17.14 -23.13 -4.68
CA VAL A 14 15.76 -22.98 -5.12
C VAL A 14 14.94 -22.20 -4.09
N VAL A 15 15.13 -22.52 -2.83
CA VAL A 15 14.43 -21.82 -1.77
C VAL A 15 14.81 -20.35 -1.75
N GLY A 16 16.09 -20.05 -1.98
CA GLY A 16 16.54 -18.67 -2.02
C GLY A 16 15.85 -17.85 -3.10
N LEU A 17 15.69 -18.42 -4.28
CA LEU A 17 14.99 -17.73 -5.37
C LEU A 17 13.55 -17.46 -5.01
N THR A 18 12.87 -18.43 -4.43
CA THR A 18 11.49 -18.26 -4.00
C THR A 18 11.36 -17.13 -2.98
N MET A 19 12.29 -17.05 -2.06
CA MET A 19 12.27 -16.01 -1.06
C MET A 19 12.47 -14.62 -1.65
N CYS A 20 13.27 -14.50 -2.69
CA CYS A 20 13.44 -13.22 -3.37
C CYS A 20 12.13 -12.71 -3.95
N TYR A 21 11.36 -13.57 -4.59
CA TYR A 21 10.05 -13.18 -5.10
C TYR A 21 9.11 -12.77 -3.97
N THR A 22 9.06 -13.56 -2.91
CA THR A 22 8.22 -13.26 -1.76
C THR A 22 8.55 -11.89 -1.19
N LYS A 23 9.83 -11.59 -1.07
CA LYS A 23 10.28 -10.31 -0.52
C LYS A 23 9.85 -9.14 -1.40
N ALA A 24 9.86 -9.30 -2.71
CA ALA A 24 9.47 -8.25 -3.64
C ALA A 24 7.99 -7.89 -3.52
N TRP A 25 7.16 -8.79 -2.98
CA TRP A 25 5.73 -8.58 -2.82
C TRP A 25 5.34 -8.17 -1.40
N SER A 26 6.31 -8.06 -0.50
CA SER A 26 6.02 -7.71 0.89
C SER A 26 5.71 -6.23 1.01
N ALA A 27 4.58 -5.92 1.63
CA ALA A 27 4.25 -4.56 1.98
C ALA A 27 5.00 -4.15 3.25
N ASP A 28 5.21 -2.87 3.40
CA ASP A 28 5.83 -2.29 4.59
C ASP A 28 4.84 -1.29 5.19
N TRP A 29 3.92 -1.80 5.99
CA TRP A 29 2.83 -0.99 6.54
C TRP A 29 3.31 -0.13 7.69
N LYS A 30 3.08 1.17 7.58
CA LYS A 30 3.41 2.15 8.61
C LYS A 30 2.17 2.91 9.00
N GLU A 31 1.93 3.03 10.28
CA GLU A 31 0.82 3.84 10.78
C GLU A 31 1.04 5.31 10.44
N PHE A 32 0.02 5.99 9.96
CA PHE A 32 0.13 7.42 9.67
C PHE A 32 -1.02 8.25 10.27
N ALA A 33 -2.14 7.63 10.63
CA ALA A 33 -3.27 8.36 11.16
C ALA A 33 -4.12 7.47 12.05
N GLU A 34 -4.78 8.11 13.01
CA GLU A 34 -5.75 7.45 13.88
C GLU A 34 -6.98 8.35 13.95
N ALA A 35 -8.16 7.77 13.74
CA ALA A 35 -9.42 8.46 13.78
C ALA A 35 -10.47 7.58 14.45
N THR A 36 -11.65 8.12 14.70
CA THR A 36 -12.74 7.32 15.26
C THR A 36 -13.12 6.17 14.35
N SER A 37 -12.87 6.31 13.04
CA SER A 37 -13.13 5.26 12.05
C SER A 37 -12.05 4.19 11.98
N GLY A 38 -10.97 4.30 12.77
CA GLY A 38 -9.94 3.27 12.86
C GLY A 38 -8.53 3.81 12.75
N ILE A 39 -7.58 2.88 12.71
CA ILE A 39 -6.17 3.19 12.54
C ILE A 39 -5.83 2.98 11.06
N PHE A 40 -5.08 3.92 10.49
CA PHE A 40 -4.73 3.91 9.08
C PHE A 40 -3.24 3.69 8.90
N TYR A 41 -2.91 2.79 7.98
CA TYR A 41 -1.53 2.46 7.61
C TYR A 41 -1.33 2.74 6.12
N TYR A 42 -0.09 3.05 5.74
CA TYR A 42 0.26 3.10 4.33
C TYR A 42 1.43 2.15 4.06
N ASP A 43 1.51 1.68 2.83
CA ASP A 43 2.59 0.79 2.40
C ASP A 43 3.77 1.63 1.94
N LYS A 44 4.74 1.81 2.83
CA LYS A 44 5.90 2.64 2.54
C LYS A 44 6.71 2.09 1.37
N ALA A 45 6.84 0.77 1.28
CA ALA A 45 7.61 0.14 0.20
C ALA A 45 6.93 0.26 -1.16
N GLY A 46 5.61 0.44 -1.16
CA GLY A 46 4.83 0.49 -2.40
C GLY A 46 4.50 1.90 -2.88
N VAL A 47 5.06 2.93 -2.24
CA VAL A 47 4.84 4.31 -2.69
C VAL A 47 5.50 4.53 -4.04
N THR A 48 4.76 5.10 -4.99
CA THR A 48 5.29 5.44 -6.30
C THR A 48 5.01 6.91 -6.61
N SER A 49 5.80 7.48 -7.52
CA SER A 49 5.59 8.85 -7.99
C SER A 49 5.43 8.80 -9.50
N PRO A 50 4.18 8.84 -10.01
CA PRO A 50 3.96 8.79 -11.46
C PRO A 50 4.48 10.02 -12.18
N SER A 51 4.53 11.15 -11.50
CA SER A 51 5.12 12.38 -12.02
C SER A 51 5.54 13.26 -10.85
N LYS A 52 6.32 14.29 -11.15
CA LYS A 52 6.85 15.19 -10.13
C LYS A 52 5.71 15.84 -9.35
N GLY A 53 5.75 15.74 -8.03
CA GLY A 53 4.73 16.33 -7.17
C GLY A 53 3.49 15.48 -6.98
N PHE A 54 3.45 14.29 -7.57
CA PHE A 54 2.34 13.35 -7.40
C PHE A 54 2.86 12.05 -6.80
N PHE A 55 2.10 11.49 -5.85
CA PHE A 55 2.45 10.24 -5.22
C PHE A 55 1.25 9.32 -5.16
N LYS A 56 1.47 8.03 -5.38
CA LYS A 56 0.46 6.99 -5.19
C LYS A 56 0.87 6.11 -4.02
N ALA A 57 -0.09 5.79 -3.18
CA ALA A 57 0.15 4.93 -2.03
C ALA A 57 -1.07 4.08 -1.73
N TRP A 58 -0.83 2.85 -1.32
CA TRP A 58 -1.86 1.99 -0.76
C TRP A 58 -2.03 2.32 0.71
N ILE A 59 -3.26 2.50 1.14
CA ILE A 59 -3.59 2.72 2.56
C ILE A 59 -4.55 1.64 3.03
N HIS A 60 -4.46 1.31 4.30
CA HIS A 60 -5.29 0.26 4.90
C HIS A 60 -6.02 0.82 6.12
N ASN A 61 -7.32 0.60 6.16
CA ASN A 61 -8.17 0.95 7.30
C ASN A 61 -8.50 -0.34 8.05
N THR A 62 -7.98 -0.47 9.27
CA THR A 62 -8.13 -1.69 10.06
C THR A 62 -9.56 -1.98 10.48
N THR A 63 -10.34 -0.94 10.74
CA THR A 63 -11.73 -1.12 11.20
C THR A 63 -12.64 -1.58 10.08
N LYS A 64 -12.46 -1.02 8.89
CA LYS A 64 -13.30 -1.39 7.74
C LYS A 64 -12.77 -2.56 6.95
N HIS A 65 -11.57 -3.06 7.27
CA HIS A 65 -10.91 -4.12 6.52
C HIS A 65 -10.84 -3.77 5.04
N GLU A 66 -10.33 -2.59 4.75
CA GLU A 66 -10.37 -2.01 3.41
C GLU A 66 -9.00 -1.43 3.09
N THR A 67 -8.54 -1.69 1.85
CA THR A 67 -7.29 -1.15 1.35
C THR A 67 -7.60 -0.30 0.12
N SER A 68 -7.09 0.91 0.09
CA SER A 68 -7.36 1.86 -0.99
C SER A 68 -6.07 2.35 -1.61
N LEU A 69 -6.07 2.49 -2.93
CA LEU A 69 -4.98 3.16 -3.62
C LEU A 69 -5.38 4.61 -3.81
N ILE A 70 -4.59 5.52 -3.26
CA ILE A 70 -4.84 6.95 -3.39
C ILE A 70 -3.71 7.63 -4.14
N GLU A 71 -4.02 8.72 -4.78
CA GLU A 71 -3.05 9.59 -5.42
C GLU A 71 -3.12 10.96 -4.75
N ILE A 72 -1.96 11.52 -4.42
CA ILE A 72 -1.84 12.82 -3.78
C ILE A 72 -1.17 13.78 -4.73
N ASP A 73 -1.77 14.97 -4.90
CA ASP A 73 -1.18 16.11 -5.59
C ASP A 73 -0.62 17.03 -4.50
N CYS A 74 0.69 17.06 -4.39
CA CYS A 74 1.35 17.80 -3.31
C CYS A 74 1.13 19.31 -3.42
N LYS A 75 1.17 19.84 -4.63
CA LYS A 75 1.08 21.28 -4.86
C LYS A 75 -0.33 21.80 -4.56
N GLU A 76 -1.34 21.11 -5.11
CA GLU A 76 -2.72 21.53 -4.93
C GLU A 76 -3.30 21.08 -3.60
N LYS A 77 -2.56 20.23 -2.88
CA LYS A 77 -2.98 19.66 -1.61
C LYS A 77 -4.37 19.02 -1.72
N ASN A 78 -4.48 18.11 -2.67
CA ASN A 78 -5.69 17.31 -2.82
C ASN A 78 -5.32 15.86 -3.11
N TYR A 79 -6.32 15.00 -3.07
CA TYR A 79 -6.12 13.56 -3.28
C TYR A 79 -7.33 12.99 -4.01
N ARG A 80 -7.14 11.82 -4.60
CA ARG A 80 -8.24 11.07 -5.18
C ARG A 80 -8.04 9.58 -4.92
N VAL A 81 -9.15 8.85 -4.91
CA VAL A 81 -9.15 7.41 -4.71
C VAL A 81 -9.18 6.75 -6.09
N LEU A 82 -8.26 5.84 -6.32
CA LEU A 82 -8.15 5.14 -7.60
C LEU A 82 -8.70 3.72 -7.53
N ASP A 83 -8.58 3.07 -6.37
CA ASP A 83 -8.91 1.65 -6.24
C ASP A 83 -9.28 1.40 -4.79
N VAL A 84 -10.25 0.53 -4.55
CA VAL A 84 -10.64 0.11 -3.21
C VAL A 84 -10.83 -1.39 -3.19
N ILE A 85 -10.21 -2.06 -2.24
CA ILE A 85 -10.33 -3.50 -2.06
C ILE A 85 -10.89 -3.75 -0.66
N GLU A 86 -12.02 -4.42 -0.61
CA GLU A 86 -12.64 -4.83 0.66
C GLU A 86 -12.31 -6.29 0.94
N TYR A 87 -11.99 -6.57 2.19
CA TYR A 87 -11.63 -7.92 2.62
C TYR A 87 -12.64 -8.46 3.62
N ASP A 88 -12.78 -9.78 3.62
CA ASP A 88 -13.60 -10.50 4.58
C ASP A 88 -12.85 -11.78 4.95
N GLY A 89 -12.43 -11.89 6.22
CA GLY A 89 -11.69 -13.05 6.69
C GLY A 89 -10.40 -13.30 5.93
N GLY A 90 -9.70 -12.23 5.50
CA GLY A 90 -8.46 -12.34 4.77
C GLY A 90 -8.62 -12.59 3.28
N ARG A 91 -9.85 -12.65 2.79
CA ARG A 91 -10.15 -12.83 1.37
C ARG A 91 -10.70 -11.56 0.78
N ILE A 92 -10.47 -11.36 -0.51
CA ILE A 92 -11.05 -10.22 -1.21
C ILE A 92 -12.55 -10.45 -1.36
N LYS A 93 -13.34 -9.55 -0.77
CA LYS A 93 -14.79 -9.56 -0.86
C LYS A 93 -15.26 -8.81 -2.09
N ALA A 94 -14.67 -7.65 -2.35
CA ALA A 94 -15.07 -6.79 -3.47
C ALA A 94 -13.91 -5.87 -3.84
N ARG A 95 -13.91 -5.43 -5.09
CA ARG A 95 -12.92 -4.48 -5.59
C ARG A 95 -13.62 -3.46 -6.46
N TYR A 96 -13.29 -2.19 -6.26
CA TYR A 96 -13.87 -1.06 -6.98
C TYR A 96 -12.76 -0.27 -7.65
N ASP A 97 -12.79 -0.21 -8.97
CA ASP A 97 -11.82 0.56 -9.75
C ASP A 97 -12.43 1.89 -10.14
N TYR A 98 -11.89 2.97 -9.59
CA TYR A 98 -12.40 4.32 -9.81
C TYR A 98 -11.52 5.15 -10.74
N ARG A 99 -10.51 4.56 -11.38
CA ARG A 99 -9.53 5.30 -12.16
C ARG A 99 -10.14 6.21 -13.21
N ASP A 100 -11.20 5.75 -13.84
CA ASP A 100 -11.86 6.51 -14.90
C ASP A 100 -13.00 7.39 -14.40
N ASN A 101 -13.28 7.35 -13.11
CA ASN A 101 -14.42 8.08 -12.54
C ASN A 101 -14.12 8.45 -11.08
N THR A 102 -13.12 9.27 -10.90
CA THR A 102 -12.74 9.74 -9.57
C THR A 102 -12.51 11.24 -9.61
N ASN A 103 -12.86 11.91 -8.51
CA ASN A 103 -12.69 13.35 -8.37
C ASN A 103 -11.58 13.63 -7.37
N TRP A 104 -10.88 14.75 -7.59
CA TRP A 104 -9.94 15.27 -6.63
C TRP A 104 -10.69 15.91 -5.47
N LEU A 105 -10.28 15.56 -4.25
CA LEU A 105 -10.86 16.07 -3.02
C LEU A 105 -9.80 16.83 -2.25
N ASP A 106 -10.18 17.94 -1.64
CA ASP A 106 -9.24 18.73 -0.85
C ASP A 106 -8.79 17.98 0.39
N ILE A 107 -7.50 18.08 0.69
CA ILE A 107 -6.94 17.56 1.94
C ILE A 107 -7.10 18.65 2.99
N THR A 108 -8.13 18.51 3.81
CA THR A 108 -8.43 19.50 4.83
C THR A 108 -7.65 19.24 6.10
N GLN A 109 -7.54 20.26 6.94
CA GLN A 109 -6.91 20.16 8.23
C GLN A 109 -7.59 19.10 9.09
N LYS A 110 -6.82 18.27 9.77
CA LYS A 110 -7.29 17.18 10.62
C LYS A 110 -8.01 16.05 9.88
N SER A 111 -7.93 16.02 8.55
CA SER A 111 -8.45 14.90 7.78
C SER A 111 -7.43 13.74 7.79
N VAL A 112 -7.91 12.53 7.50
CA VAL A 112 -7.04 11.34 7.50
C VAL A 112 -5.88 11.47 6.50
N PRO A 113 -6.09 11.96 5.27
CA PRO A 113 -4.97 12.07 4.31
C PRO A 113 -3.96 13.18 4.63
N GLU A 114 -4.26 14.10 5.55
CA GLU A 114 -3.33 15.18 5.83
C GLU A 114 -1.96 14.71 6.36
N PRO A 115 -1.89 13.81 7.35
CA PRO A 115 -0.59 13.32 7.80
C PRO A 115 0.19 12.62 6.68
N LEU A 116 -0.50 11.92 5.80
CA LEU A 116 0.15 11.24 4.69
C LEU A 116 0.72 12.25 3.69
N HIS A 117 0.01 13.32 3.41
CA HIS A 117 0.50 14.42 2.59
C HIS A 117 1.82 14.97 3.18
N SER A 118 1.86 15.16 4.49
CA SER A 118 3.06 15.67 5.17
C SER A 118 4.24 14.70 5.07
N ILE A 119 3.96 13.39 5.10
CA ILE A 119 5.00 12.36 5.01
C ILE A 119 5.55 12.27 3.60
N LEU A 120 4.69 12.27 2.59
CA LEU A 120 5.08 12.01 1.20
C LEU A 120 5.54 13.27 0.46
N CYS A 121 5.00 14.41 0.80
CA CYS A 121 5.28 15.65 0.08
C CYS A 121 6.43 16.41 0.72
N PRO A 122 7.45 16.79 -0.06
CA PRO A 122 8.60 17.56 0.45
C PRO A 122 8.24 18.99 0.80
#